data_2db753d23a8f51992fbd3e0af0caa028
#
_entry.id   2db753d23a8f51992fbd3e0af0caa028
#
_cell.length_a   1.000
_cell.length_b   1.000
_cell.length_c   1.000
_cell.angle_alpha   90.00
_cell.angle_beta   90.00
_cell.angle_gamma   90.00
#
_symmetry.space_group_name_H-M   'P 1'
#
loop_
_entity.id
_entity.type
_entity.pdbx_description
1 polymer ?
#
loop_
_entity_poly.entity_id
_entity_poly.type
_entity_poly.pdbx_seq_one_letter_code
_entity_poly.pdbx_strand_id
1 'polypeptide(L)'
;MRRFLGLLLLIGLCSTRPLPAQTSGSWVEEQVGAWYPMALKLARGKWGVAVADQQGRILWSTNLDVPFVPASTVKLLTTGFARSLVGGDSRRETRIIGVGQLSDAGEWKGRWWMELNGDVTLERLPGTGPMLRDLAAQLRIAGIRQLRGPLELTSQTGSADAVYPVVWSSKHRGRSFAPLVGPLMFHENVVLVGMRPGAKAGSRAVLVSASPRGLSSMVTVRAMTRSGRRTRLSLSQGADGRLVVNGTIGTRSRQRTLLATMVNPKQVLDAVWAQALADEGITWDRNGTNRAMTSDASRVLAEVQSAVFDSVASEVNRRSLNPGAELLLQWAAGRGDSASARLTAHVASITGMPEAVHLVDGSGLSYDNRMTPHAFINYLARYPLTPAGRAFPMLLPANGSGTLHKLSSGLPGAGVVRAKTGTLAQVSNVVGYLGRPNGVLLVALMYEGPRPWAARQAEWRLFRILGADGVLIPSDSFIMDDAHLGGDSDSLGTVVEDTTGP
;
A
#
# COMPACT_ATOMS: atom_id res chain seq x y z
N MET A 1 -3.41 -77.77 51.97
CA MET A 1 -4.78 -77.25 51.76
C MET A 1 -4.73 -75.74 51.75
N ARG A 2 -4.61 -75.11 50.60
CA ARG A 2 -4.59 -73.66 50.43
C ARG A 2 -5.66 -73.32 49.43
N ARG A 3 -6.69 -72.54 49.87
CA ARG A 3 -7.79 -72.01 49.05
C ARG A 3 -7.33 -70.73 48.36
N PHE A 4 -7.34 -70.73 47.06
CA PHE A 4 -7.23 -69.47 46.24
C PHE A 4 -8.57 -68.84 46.06
N LEU A 5 -8.69 -67.58 46.47
CA LEU A 5 -9.85 -66.73 46.24
C LEU A 5 -9.51 -65.94 44.96
N GLY A 6 -10.28 -66.12 43.89
CA GLY A 6 -10.17 -65.33 42.64
C GLY A 6 -10.96 -64.07 42.74
N LEU A 7 -10.31 -62.92 42.58
CA LEU A 7 -10.92 -61.58 42.47
C LEU A 7 -11.22 -61.28 41.00
N LEU A 8 -12.49 -61.23 40.61
CA LEU A 8 -12.93 -60.80 39.29
C LEU A 8 -12.94 -59.27 39.24
N LEU A 9 -12.05 -58.69 38.46
CA LEU A 9 -12.02 -57.27 38.13
C LEU A 9 -13.00 -57.04 36.97
N LEU A 10 -14.18 -56.39 37.25
CA LEU A 10 -15.07 -55.85 36.21
C LEU A 10 -14.45 -54.55 35.67
N ILE A 11 -13.88 -54.60 34.49
CA ILE A 11 -13.50 -53.40 33.73
C ILE A 11 -14.75 -52.86 33.04
N GLY A 12 -15.35 -51.80 33.62
CA GLY A 12 -16.40 -51.03 32.98
C GLY A 12 -15.86 -50.25 31.80
N LEU A 13 -16.14 -50.69 30.59
CA LEU A 13 -15.93 -49.92 29.37
C LEU A 13 -16.91 -48.70 29.38
N CYS A 14 -16.43 -47.53 29.87
CA CYS A 14 -17.04 -46.27 29.58
C CYS A 14 -16.89 -45.98 28.09
N SER A 15 -17.83 -46.35 27.26
CA SER A 15 -17.96 -45.88 25.88
C SER A 15 -18.34 -44.38 25.92
N THR A 16 -17.35 -43.53 25.89
CA THR A 16 -17.56 -42.12 25.56
C THR A 16 -17.96 -42.10 24.08
N ARG A 17 -19.30 -42.01 23.84
CA ARG A 17 -19.79 -41.60 22.52
C ARG A 17 -19.16 -40.26 22.20
N PRO A 18 -18.43 -40.11 21.09
CA PRO A 18 -18.04 -38.80 20.65
C PRO A 18 -19.32 -38.00 20.39
N LEU A 19 -19.48 -36.87 21.05
CA LEU A 19 -20.49 -35.87 20.65
C LEU A 19 -20.39 -35.67 19.16
N PRO A 20 -21.50 -35.69 18.39
CA PRO A 20 -21.44 -35.42 16.96
C PRO A 20 -20.76 -34.06 16.81
N ALA A 21 -19.64 -34.01 16.09
CA ALA A 21 -19.01 -32.77 15.69
C ALA A 21 -20.09 -31.98 14.96
N GLN A 22 -20.60 -30.89 15.60
CA GLN A 22 -21.44 -29.93 14.93
C GLN A 22 -20.68 -29.54 13.66
N THR A 23 -21.29 -29.80 12.50
CA THR A 23 -20.63 -29.48 11.23
C THR A 23 -20.25 -28.01 11.31
N SER A 24 -18.99 -27.69 11.00
CA SER A 24 -18.43 -26.32 11.13
C SER A 24 -19.29 -25.26 10.43
N GLY A 25 -20.10 -25.66 9.45
CA GLY A 25 -21.07 -24.82 8.74
C GLY A 25 -22.22 -24.33 9.61
N SER A 26 -22.85 -25.22 10.40
CA SER A 26 -24.01 -24.83 11.23
C SER A 26 -23.63 -23.82 12.34
N TRP A 27 -22.43 -23.97 12.93
CA TRP A 27 -21.92 -23.02 13.90
C TRP A 27 -21.66 -21.65 13.27
N VAL A 28 -21.02 -21.57 12.09
CA VAL A 28 -20.78 -20.31 11.38
C VAL A 28 -22.09 -19.62 11.04
N GLU A 29 -23.07 -20.37 10.54
CA GLU A 29 -24.41 -19.87 10.22
C GLU A 29 -25.08 -19.25 11.46
N GLU A 30 -25.03 -19.92 12.60
CA GLU A 30 -25.57 -19.42 13.89
C GLU A 30 -24.86 -18.13 14.31
N GLN A 31 -23.52 -18.11 14.32
CA GLN A 31 -22.76 -16.94 14.77
C GLN A 31 -22.98 -15.72 13.89
N VAL A 32 -22.98 -15.89 12.56
CA VAL A 32 -23.20 -14.80 11.62
C VAL A 32 -24.65 -14.34 11.64
N GLY A 33 -25.59 -15.28 11.75
CA GLY A 33 -27.03 -15.00 11.92
C GLY A 33 -27.33 -14.17 13.16
N ALA A 34 -26.69 -14.47 14.30
CA ALA A 34 -26.81 -13.71 15.54
C ALA A 34 -26.11 -12.32 15.45
N TRP A 35 -24.98 -12.24 14.73
CA TRP A 35 -24.25 -11.00 14.56
C TRP A 35 -24.97 -10.00 13.64
N TYR A 36 -25.62 -10.43 12.57
CA TYR A 36 -26.14 -9.56 11.53
C TYR A 36 -27.19 -8.53 12.01
N PRO A 37 -28.22 -8.90 12.80
CA PRO A 37 -29.16 -7.92 13.36
C PRO A 37 -28.48 -6.85 14.21
N MET A 38 -27.43 -7.22 14.95
CA MET A 38 -26.63 -6.28 15.73
C MET A 38 -25.84 -5.33 14.84
N ALA A 39 -25.25 -5.83 13.73
CA ALA A 39 -24.54 -5.00 12.76
C ALA A 39 -25.48 -3.97 12.12
N LEU A 40 -26.69 -4.36 11.74
CA LEU A 40 -27.73 -3.46 11.22
C LEU A 40 -28.13 -2.39 12.24
N LYS A 41 -28.25 -2.75 13.52
CA LYS A 41 -28.57 -1.79 14.60
C LYS A 41 -27.43 -0.78 14.80
N LEU A 42 -26.17 -1.22 14.72
CA LEU A 42 -24.98 -0.39 14.94
C LEU A 42 -24.74 0.55 13.75
N ALA A 43 -24.86 0.03 12.54
CA ALA A 43 -24.64 0.75 11.28
C ALA A 43 -25.78 0.48 10.30
N ARG A 44 -26.80 1.34 10.33
CA ARG A 44 -27.91 1.29 9.36
C ARG A 44 -27.37 1.63 7.98
N GLY A 45 -27.69 0.79 7.01
CA GLY A 45 -27.22 0.92 5.62
C GLY A 45 -27.40 -0.37 4.86
N LYS A 46 -26.85 -0.42 3.66
CA LYS A 46 -26.83 -1.60 2.80
C LYS A 46 -25.64 -2.47 3.19
N TRP A 47 -25.88 -3.71 3.54
CA TRP A 47 -24.86 -4.70 3.85
C TRP A 47 -24.88 -5.81 2.79
N GLY A 48 -23.70 -6.13 2.26
CA GLY A 48 -23.42 -7.34 1.50
C GLY A 48 -22.48 -8.20 2.32
N VAL A 49 -22.89 -9.40 2.65
CA VAL A 49 -22.11 -10.30 3.48
C VAL A 49 -22.07 -11.68 2.84
N ALA A 50 -20.88 -12.25 2.77
CA ALA A 50 -20.70 -13.66 2.44
C ALA A 50 -19.62 -14.25 3.34
N VAL A 51 -19.91 -15.37 3.96
CA VAL A 51 -18.96 -16.21 4.67
C VAL A 51 -19.05 -17.61 4.04
N ALA A 52 -17.90 -18.14 3.66
CA ALA A 52 -17.80 -19.40 2.94
C ALA A 52 -16.69 -20.29 3.53
N ASP A 53 -16.73 -21.57 3.23
CA ASP A 53 -15.61 -22.47 3.48
C ASP A 53 -14.47 -22.24 2.46
N GLN A 54 -13.36 -22.93 2.65
CA GLN A 54 -12.17 -22.81 1.82
C GLN A 54 -12.43 -23.15 0.33
N GLN A 55 -13.44 -23.96 0.03
CA GLN A 55 -13.85 -24.33 -1.32
C GLN A 55 -14.77 -23.30 -1.97
N GLY A 56 -15.17 -22.25 -1.24
CA GLY A 56 -16.08 -21.21 -1.71
C GLY A 56 -17.57 -21.55 -1.55
N ARG A 57 -17.90 -22.67 -0.88
CA ARG A 57 -19.29 -23.00 -0.56
C ARG A 57 -19.81 -22.02 0.49
N ILE A 58 -20.87 -21.29 0.14
CA ILE A 58 -21.47 -20.27 1.02
C ILE A 58 -22.08 -20.95 2.25
N LEU A 59 -21.66 -20.51 3.43
CA LEU A 59 -22.18 -20.94 4.73
C LEU A 59 -23.25 -19.95 5.23
N TRP A 60 -23.06 -18.66 4.97
CA TRP A 60 -24.03 -17.63 5.27
C TRP A 60 -23.89 -16.43 4.34
N SER A 61 -25.01 -15.82 3.93
CA SER A 61 -24.95 -14.63 3.09
C SER A 61 -26.19 -13.73 3.22
N THR A 62 -25.99 -12.46 2.85
CA THR A 62 -27.08 -11.53 2.54
C THR A 62 -26.62 -10.59 1.44
N ASN A 63 -27.51 -10.22 0.50
CA ASN A 63 -27.20 -9.43 -0.68
C ASN A 63 -25.97 -9.98 -1.45
N LEU A 64 -25.90 -11.31 -1.57
CA LEU A 64 -24.75 -12.05 -2.09
C LEU A 64 -24.34 -11.57 -3.49
N ASP A 65 -25.30 -11.39 -4.40
CA ASP A 65 -25.10 -11.03 -5.80
C ASP A 65 -25.41 -9.54 -6.07
N VAL A 66 -25.60 -8.75 -5.03
CA VAL A 66 -25.83 -7.31 -5.18
C VAL A 66 -24.48 -6.59 -5.31
N PRO A 67 -24.28 -5.76 -6.35
CA PRO A 67 -23.05 -4.99 -6.51
C PRO A 67 -22.89 -3.90 -5.42
N PHE A 68 -21.66 -3.77 -4.91
CA PHE A 68 -21.22 -2.74 -3.97
C PHE A 68 -19.99 -2.02 -4.51
N VAL A 69 -19.71 -0.83 -3.97
CA VAL A 69 -18.45 -0.12 -4.17
C VAL A 69 -17.37 -0.82 -3.33
N PRO A 70 -16.38 -1.47 -3.98
CA PRO A 70 -15.38 -2.28 -3.26
C PRO A 70 -14.38 -1.43 -2.46
N ALA A 71 -14.20 -0.16 -2.81
CA ALA A 71 -13.14 0.68 -2.25
C ALA A 71 -11.77 -0.04 -2.35
N SER A 72 -10.87 0.19 -1.41
CA SER A 72 -9.50 -0.38 -1.46
C SER A 72 -9.42 -1.91 -1.39
N THR A 73 -10.54 -2.66 -1.30
CA THR A 73 -10.48 -4.12 -1.48
C THR A 73 -10.15 -4.51 -2.93
N VAL A 74 -10.30 -3.61 -3.91
CA VAL A 74 -9.79 -3.78 -5.28
C VAL A 74 -8.30 -4.12 -5.29
N LYS A 75 -7.52 -3.59 -4.34
CA LYS A 75 -6.06 -3.82 -4.29
C LYS A 75 -5.67 -5.28 -4.16
N LEU A 76 -6.48 -6.10 -3.50
CA LEU A 76 -6.23 -7.54 -3.46
C LEU A 76 -6.34 -8.16 -4.87
N LEU A 77 -7.30 -7.70 -5.69
CA LEU A 77 -7.49 -8.14 -7.07
C LEU A 77 -6.34 -7.66 -7.97
N THR A 78 -5.98 -6.39 -7.82
CA THR A 78 -4.87 -5.75 -8.56
C THR A 78 -3.54 -6.44 -8.28
N THR A 79 -3.24 -6.73 -7.02
CA THR A 79 -1.98 -7.40 -6.65
C THR A 79 -1.95 -8.85 -7.16
N GLY A 80 -3.07 -9.57 -7.13
CA GLY A 80 -3.18 -10.90 -7.72
C GLY A 80 -3.02 -10.88 -9.24
N PHE A 81 -3.76 -10.01 -9.92
CA PHE A 81 -3.66 -9.84 -11.37
C PHE A 81 -2.22 -9.49 -11.81
N ALA A 82 -1.64 -8.50 -11.18
CA ALA A 82 -0.29 -8.07 -11.54
C ALA A 82 0.74 -9.18 -11.28
N ARG A 83 0.62 -9.91 -10.16
CA ARG A 83 1.46 -11.08 -9.87
C ARG A 83 1.38 -12.16 -10.95
N SER A 84 0.19 -12.39 -11.51
CA SER A 84 0.00 -13.38 -12.57
C SER A 84 0.73 -13.05 -13.87
N LEU A 85 0.98 -11.77 -14.14
CA LEU A 85 1.64 -11.31 -15.37
C LEU A 85 3.12 -11.00 -15.19
N VAL A 86 3.48 -10.45 -14.03
CA VAL A 86 4.83 -9.94 -13.76
C VAL A 86 5.69 -11.01 -13.09
N GLY A 87 5.11 -11.83 -12.22
CA GLY A 87 5.82 -12.78 -11.37
C GLY A 87 6.26 -12.17 -10.03
N GLY A 88 6.33 -13.01 -8.97
CA GLY A 88 6.60 -12.57 -7.61
C GLY A 88 8.00 -12.00 -7.37
N ASP A 89 9.00 -12.47 -8.13
CA ASP A 89 10.41 -12.11 -7.95
C ASP A 89 10.88 -10.95 -8.82
N SER A 90 10.03 -10.43 -9.70
CA SER A 90 10.38 -9.34 -10.62
C SER A 90 10.64 -8.03 -9.87
N ARG A 91 11.54 -7.21 -10.44
CA ARG A 91 11.95 -5.92 -9.88
C ARG A 91 11.78 -4.80 -10.91
N ARG A 92 11.55 -3.59 -10.42
CA ARG A 92 11.60 -2.36 -11.22
C ARG A 92 12.99 -1.74 -11.12
N GLU A 93 13.50 -1.29 -12.24
CA GLU A 93 14.80 -0.65 -12.34
C GLU A 93 14.64 0.87 -12.47
N THR A 94 15.53 1.59 -11.81
CA THR A 94 15.76 3.02 -12.02
C THR A 94 17.19 3.19 -12.43
N ARG A 95 17.44 3.84 -13.58
CA ARG A 95 18.76 3.88 -14.23
C ARG A 95 19.19 5.30 -14.53
N ILE A 96 20.50 5.53 -14.47
CA ILE A 96 21.14 6.63 -15.19
C ILE A 96 21.77 6.04 -16.44
N ILE A 97 21.35 6.54 -17.59
CA ILE A 97 21.82 6.08 -18.90
C ILE A 97 22.57 7.23 -19.57
N GLY A 98 23.62 6.92 -20.27
CA GLY A 98 24.43 7.90 -20.98
C GLY A 98 24.88 7.45 -22.35
N VAL A 99 25.05 8.43 -23.25
CA VAL A 99 25.71 8.32 -24.55
C VAL A 99 26.87 9.31 -24.56
N GLY A 100 28.09 8.83 -24.63
CA GLY A 100 29.29 9.66 -24.56
C GLY A 100 30.46 8.96 -23.85
N GLN A 101 31.43 9.75 -23.40
CA GLN A 101 32.68 9.27 -22.84
C GLN A 101 33.05 10.00 -21.56
N LEU A 102 33.72 9.31 -20.65
CA LEU A 102 34.30 9.89 -19.44
C LEU A 102 35.69 10.45 -19.79
N SER A 103 35.92 11.73 -19.46
CA SER A 103 37.26 12.34 -19.60
C SER A 103 38.17 11.98 -18.44
N ASP A 104 39.50 12.14 -18.59
CA ASP A 104 40.48 11.91 -17.52
C ASP A 104 40.24 12.80 -16.29
N ALA A 105 39.61 13.96 -16.47
CA ALA A 105 39.23 14.87 -15.40
C ALA A 105 37.93 14.45 -14.68
N GLY A 106 37.28 13.35 -15.09
CA GLY A 106 36.06 12.87 -14.51
C GLY A 106 34.77 13.58 -14.98
N GLU A 107 34.85 14.34 -16.07
CA GLU A 107 33.67 14.93 -16.72
C GLU A 107 33.02 13.94 -17.66
N TRP A 108 31.71 13.71 -17.51
CA TRP A 108 30.92 13.00 -18.52
C TRP A 108 30.66 13.91 -19.71
N LYS A 109 31.28 13.60 -20.84
CA LYS A 109 31.10 14.30 -22.10
C LYS A 109 30.09 13.56 -22.95
N GLY A 110 28.84 14.02 -22.94
CA GLY A 110 27.78 13.40 -23.69
C GLY A 110 26.43 13.56 -23.06
N ARG A 111 25.42 13.03 -23.71
CA ARG A 111 24.04 13.04 -23.24
C ARG A 111 23.84 12.04 -22.08
N TRP A 112 23.00 12.36 -21.11
CA TRP A 112 22.61 11.47 -20.04
C TRP A 112 21.17 11.75 -19.62
N TRP A 113 20.49 10.74 -19.08
CA TRP A 113 19.13 10.85 -18.62
C TRP A 113 18.86 9.84 -17.50
N MET A 114 17.77 10.08 -16.77
CA MET A 114 17.26 9.15 -15.77
C MET A 114 16.05 8.40 -16.34
N GLU A 115 16.12 7.08 -16.36
CA GLU A 115 15.00 6.21 -16.68
C GLU A 115 14.27 5.81 -15.40
N LEU A 116 12.99 6.17 -15.32
CA LEU A 116 12.10 5.91 -14.19
C LEU A 116 10.95 5.00 -14.64
N ASN A 117 10.70 3.94 -13.91
CA ASN A 117 9.71 2.93 -14.29
C ASN A 117 8.58 2.74 -13.28
N GLY A 118 8.31 3.76 -12.44
CA GLY A 118 7.22 3.74 -11.49
C GLY A 118 7.48 2.80 -10.29
N ASP A 119 8.69 2.84 -9.75
CA ASP A 119 9.01 2.18 -8.50
C ASP A 119 8.44 2.98 -7.31
N VAL A 120 7.39 2.46 -6.67
CA VAL A 120 6.77 3.09 -5.49
C VAL A 120 7.67 3.04 -4.25
N THR A 121 8.76 2.25 -4.30
CA THR A 121 9.71 2.11 -3.19
C THR A 121 10.91 3.05 -3.31
N LEU A 122 11.10 3.74 -4.45
CA LEU A 122 12.18 4.70 -4.66
C LEU A 122 12.06 5.89 -3.70
N GLU A 123 13.14 6.21 -2.99
CA GLU A 123 13.17 7.27 -1.96
C GLU A 123 12.12 7.10 -0.84
N ARG A 124 11.66 5.89 -0.59
CA ARG A 124 10.61 5.63 0.39
C ARG A 124 11.10 5.90 1.81
N LEU A 125 10.24 6.46 2.65
CA LEU A 125 10.45 6.56 4.10
C LEU A 125 9.90 5.30 4.82
N PRO A 126 10.64 4.79 5.79
CA PRO A 126 11.88 5.24 6.42
C PRO A 126 13.18 4.66 5.80
N GLY A 127 13.38 4.76 4.49
CA GLY A 127 14.66 4.43 3.87
C GLY A 127 14.91 2.94 3.58
N THR A 128 13.86 2.15 3.42
CA THR A 128 13.95 0.70 3.13
C THR A 128 13.95 0.37 1.63
N GLY A 129 13.79 1.36 0.76
CA GLY A 129 13.84 1.22 -0.71
C GLY A 129 15.16 1.73 -1.29
N PRO A 130 15.35 1.61 -2.61
CA PRO A 130 16.48 2.20 -3.31
C PRO A 130 16.43 3.74 -3.21
N MET A 131 17.61 4.35 -3.13
CA MET A 131 17.72 5.79 -2.96
C MET A 131 18.42 6.40 -4.18
N LEU A 132 18.05 7.64 -4.54
CA LEU A 132 18.74 8.37 -5.62
C LEU A 132 20.23 8.60 -5.32
N ARG A 133 20.59 8.72 -4.05
CA ARG A 133 22.01 8.80 -3.62
C ARG A 133 22.80 7.54 -4.01
N ASP A 134 22.15 6.36 -4.07
CA ASP A 134 22.84 5.11 -4.44
C ASP A 134 23.22 5.13 -5.94
N LEU A 135 22.40 5.77 -6.77
CA LEU A 135 22.76 6.07 -8.16
C LEU A 135 23.93 7.05 -8.26
N ALA A 136 23.89 8.12 -7.46
CA ALA A 136 24.98 9.10 -7.42
C ALA A 136 26.30 8.48 -6.95
N ALA A 137 26.25 7.61 -5.94
CA ALA A 137 27.42 6.88 -5.44
C ALA A 137 28.02 5.96 -6.53
N GLN A 138 27.18 5.26 -7.30
CA GLN A 138 27.65 4.45 -8.44
C GLN A 138 28.32 5.31 -9.52
N LEU A 139 27.76 6.48 -9.86
CA LEU A 139 28.40 7.43 -10.78
C LEU A 139 29.77 7.85 -10.26
N ARG A 140 29.86 8.12 -8.96
CA ARG A 140 31.13 8.49 -8.30
C ARG A 140 32.17 7.38 -8.38
N ILE A 141 31.75 6.13 -8.15
CA ILE A 141 32.60 4.92 -8.28
C ILE A 141 33.06 4.74 -9.71
N ALA A 142 32.18 4.97 -10.70
CA ALA A 142 32.52 4.93 -12.13
C ALA A 142 33.49 6.05 -12.58
N GLY A 143 33.91 6.92 -11.67
CA GLY A 143 34.86 8.00 -11.93
C GLY A 143 34.23 9.33 -12.34
N ILE A 144 32.89 9.42 -12.41
CA ILE A 144 32.21 10.67 -12.78
C ILE A 144 32.29 11.66 -11.62
N ARG A 145 32.79 12.87 -11.94
CA ARG A 145 32.95 14.00 -11.00
C ARG A 145 32.13 15.21 -11.44
N GLN A 146 31.74 15.26 -12.70
CA GLN A 146 30.98 16.35 -13.26
C GLN A 146 29.99 15.84 -14.30
N LEU A 147 28.74 16.31 -14.17
CA LEU A 147 27.67 16.17 -15.15
C LEU A 147 27.31 17.54 -15.71
N ARG A 148 26.95 17.61 -17.00
CA ARG A 148 26.42 18.82 -17.64
C ARG A 148 25.09 18.56 -18.29
N GLY A 149 24.32 19.62 -18.49
CA GLY A 149 22.99 19.61 -19.10
C GLY A 149 21.85 19.34 -18.13
N PRO A 150 20.61 19.54 -18.59
CA PRO A 150 19.43 19.31 -17.79
C PRO A 150 19.24 17.82 -17.48
N LEU A 151 18.51 17.51 -16.38
CA LEU A 151 18.02 16.17 -16.13
C LEU A 151 16.89 15.86 -17.11
N GLU A 152 17.16 14.98 -18.06
CA GLU A 152 16.15 14.39 -18.95
C GLU A 152 15.55 13.15 -18.28
N LEU A 153 14.25 12.93 -18.49
CA LEU A 153 13.52 11.80 -17.90
C LEU A 153 12.90 10.94 -19.00
N THR A 154 13.08 9.64 -18.89
CA THR A 154 12.46 8.63 -19.75
C THR A 154 11.85 7.50 -18.95
N SER A 155 11.09 6.63 -19.60
CA SER A 155 10.67 5.35 -19.06
C SER A 155 10.67 4.29 -20.15
N GLN A 156 10.67 3.02 -19.77
CA GLN A 156 10.54 1.90 -20.72
C GLN A 156 9.21 1.91 -21.48
N THR A 157 8.20 2.62 -20.96
CA THR A 157 6.88 2.74 -21.60
C THR A 157 6.64 4.10 -22.27
N GLY A 158 7.70 4.88 -22.54
CA GLY A 158 7.64 6.19 -23.19
C GLY A 158 7.92 7.35 -22.25
N SER A 159 6.93 8.24 -22.01
CA SER A 159 7.12 9.40 -21.14
C SER A 159 7.26 9.03 -19.66
N ALA A 160 8.28 9.59 -19.00
CA ALA A 160 8.41 9.53 -17.55
C ALA A 160 7.67 10.70 -16.90
N ASP A 161 6.37 10.70 -17.00
CA ASP A 161 5.48 11.67 -16.36
C ASP A 161 4.72 11.04 -15.17
N ALA A 162 4.02 11.88 -14.42
CA ALA A 162 3.03 11.47 -13.44
C ALA A 162 1.80 12.38 -13.59
N VAL A 163 0.62 11.76 -13.66
CA VAL A 163 -0.64 12.45 -13.86
C VAL A 163 -1.67 12.05 -12.80
N TYR A 164 -2.64 12.90 -12.59
CA TYR A 164 -3.77 12.56 -11.72
C TYR A 164 -4.72 11.64 -12.49
N PRO A 165 -5.01 10.41 -11.99
CA PRO A 165 -5.91 9.49 -12.67
C PRO A 165 -7.29 10.11 -12.88
N VAL A 166 -7.77 10.10 -14.13
CA VAL A 166 -9.03 10.77 -14.52
C VAL A 166 -10.26 10.18 -13.84
N VAL A 167 -10.21 8.89 -13.51
CA VAL A 167 -11.29 8.15 -12.84
C VAL A 167 -11.38 8.44 -11.33
N TRP A 168 -10.39 9.11 -10.77
CA TRP A 168 -10.43 9.54 -9.37
C TRP A 168 -11.22 10.84 -9.21
N SER A 169 -12.02 10.94 -8.16
CA SER A 169 -12.77 12.16 -7.89
C SER A 169 -11.84 13.36 -7.75
N SER A 170 -12.19 14.47 -8.42
CA SER A 170 -11.45 15.75 -8.31
C SER A 170 -11.39 16.29 -6.87
N LYS A 171 -12.34 15.90 -6.00
CA LYS A 171 -12.35 16.23 -4.56
C LYS A 171 -11.16 15.63 -3.79
N HIS A 172 -10.48 14.63 -4.36
CA HIS A 172 -9.29 14.02 -3.75
C HIS A 172 -7.98 14.68 -4.20
N ARG A 173 -8.00 15.63 -5.14
CA ARG A 173 -6.80 16.36 -5.56
C ARG A 173 -6.15 17.04 -4.38
N GLY A 174 -4.83 16.90 -4.25
CA GLY A 174 -4.06 17.48 -3.15
C GLY A 174 -4.10 16.66 -1.84
N ARG A 175 -4.91 15.58 -1.78
CA ARG A 175 -4.88 14.67 -0.63
C ARG A 175 -3.71 13.71 -0.75
N SER A 176 -3.04 13.44 0.35
CA SER A 176 -1.84 12.60 0.39
C SER A 176 -2.07 11.16 -0.11
N PHE A 177 -3.28 10.64 0.02
CA PHE A 177 -3.66 9.33 -0.48
C PHE A 177 -3.98 9.32 -1.99
N ALA A 178 -4.01 10.49 -2.66
CA ALA A 178 -4.32 10.63 -4.08
C ALA A 178 -3.30 11.55 -4.81
N PRO A 179 -2.01 11.21 -4.78
CA PRO A 179 -0.97 11.95 -5.49
C PRO A 179 -1.04 11.71 -7.01
N LEU A 180 -0.18 12.38 -7.77
CA LEU A 180 0.06 12.07 -9.17
C LEU A 180 0.66 10.66 -9.30
N VAL A 181 0.31 9.93 -10.36
CA VAL A 181 0.72 8.54 -10.61
C VAL A 181 1.32 8.41 -12.00
N GLY A 182 2.42 7.69 -12.10
CA GLY A 182 3.09 7.39 -13.37
C GLY A 182 4.53 6.97 -13.17
N PRO A 183 5.31 6.76 -14.25
CA PRO A 183 6.71 6.38 -14.15
C PRO A 183 7.55 7.33 -13.30
N LEU A 184 7.25 8.62 -13.30
CA LEU A 184 7.86 9.61 -12.40
C LEU A 184 7.26 9.44 -10.99
N MET A 185 7.71 8.41 -10.31
CA MET A 185 7.34 8.11 -8.93
C MET A 185 8.60 7.99 -8.07
N PHE A 186 8.64 8.77 -6.99
CA PHE A 186 9.62 8.67 -5.92
C PHE A 186 9.02 9.28 -4.66
N HIS A 187 9.42 8.82 -3.50
CA HIS A 187 8.88 9.26 -2.21
C HIS A 187 7.34 9.31 -2.19
N GLU A 188 6.70 8.35 -2.90
CA GLU A 188 5.24 8.25 -3.10
C GLU A 188 4.59 9.52 -3.70
N ASN A 189 5.37 10.38 -4.35
CA ASN A 189 4.96 11.72 -4.85
C ASN A 189 4.33 12.62 -3.76
N VAL A 190 4.83 12.48 -2.52
CA VAL A 190 4.49 13.35 -1.39
C VAL A 190 5.74 13.99 -0.81
N VAL A 191 5.55 15.09 -0.09
CA VAL A 191 6.61 15.80 0.64
C VAL A 191 6.24 15.91 2.11
N LEU A 192 7.24 15.82 2.98
CA LEU A 192 7.10 15.98 4.42
C LEU A 192 7.92 17.17 4.88
N VAL A 193 7.31 18.04 5.71
CA VAL A 193 7.99 19.23 6.25
C VAL A 193 7.79 19.28 7.77
N GLY A 194 8.87 19.13 8.51
CA GLY A 194 8.88 19.20 9.97
C GLY A 194 9.04 20.64 10.47
N MET A 195 8.14 21.08 11.32
CA MET A 195 8.10 22.44 11.86
C MET A 195 8.11 22.44 13.38
N ARG A 196 8.85 23.35 14.01
CA ARG A 196 8.78 23.63 15.45
C ARG A 196 8.53 25.12 15.73
N PRO A 197 8.05 25.48 16.92
CA PRO A 197 7.97 26.87 17.32
C PRO A 197 9.35 27.54 17.25
N GLY A 198 9.37 28.82 16.91
CA GLY A 198 10.53 29.67 17.08
C GLY A 198 10.75 30.04 18.57
N ALA A 199 11.80 30.81 18.86
CA ALA A 199 12.26 31.09 20.21
C ALA A 199 11.20 31.75 21.12
N LYS A 200 10.33 32.61 20.56
CA LYS A 200 9.29 33.33 21.31
C LYS A 200 8.06 33.62 20.42
N ALA A 201 6.95 33.96 21.05
CA ALA A 201 5.78 34.47 20.31
C ALA A 201 6.18 35.69 19.47
N GLY A 202 5.67 35.77 18.24
CA GLY A 202 6.03 36.76 17.24
C GLY A 202 7.23 36.38 16.36
N SER A 203 8.02 35.37 16.71
CA SER A 203 9.08 34.87 15.80
C SER A 203 8.56 33.93 14.76
N ARG A 204 9.26 33.78 13.63
CA ARG A 204 8.94 32.76 12.61
C ARG A 204 9.06 31.37 13.19
N ALA A 205 8.24 30.45 12.74
CA ALA A 205 8.41 29.01 12.96
C ALA A 205 9.72 28.54 12.31
N VAL A 206 10.28 27.45 12.83
CA VAL A 206 11.58 26.92 12.40
C VAL A 206 11.34 25.63 11.61
N LEU A 207 11.91 25.55 10.42
CA LEU A 207 12.04 24.32 9.65
C LEU A 207 13.02 23.38 10.36
N VAL A 208 12.60 22.16 10.66
CA VAL A 208 13.42 21.15 11.35
C VAL A 208 13.89 20.08 10.37
N SER A 209 13.00 19.67 9.48
CA SER A 209 13.28 18.64 8.48
C SER A 209 12.46 18.87 7.23
N ALA A 210 12.96 18.37 6.11
CA ALA A 210 12.23 18.27 4.86
C ALA A 210 12.61 16.95 4.20
N SER A 211 11.62 16.22 3.67
CA SER A 211 11.82 14.94 3.02
C SER A 211 11.01 14.92 1.71
N PRO A 212 11.60 14.39 0.61
CA PRO A 212 12.92 13.79 0.50
C PRO A 212 14.07 14.78 0.74
N ARG A 213 15.29 14.25 0.95
CA ARG A 213 16.49 15.05 1.19
C ARG A 213 16.78 15.97 -0.01
N GLY A 214 17.23 17.19 0.23
CA GLY A 214 17.39 18.23 -0.80
C GLY A 214 16.22 19.20 -0.89
N LEU A 215 15.08 18.84 -0.32
CA LEU A 215 13.87 19.66 -0.39
C LEU A 215 13.94 20.95 0.43
N SER A 216 14.82 21.02 1.45
CA SER A 216 14.90 22.17 2.38
C SER A 216 15.11 23.51 1.66
N SER A 217 15.87 23.52 0.56
CA SER A 217 16.12 24.71 -0.26
C SER A 217 14.88 25.23 -1.00
N MET A 218 13.86 24.39 -1.13
CA MET A 218 12.59 24.73 -1.78
C MET A 218 11.53 25.21 -0.79
N VAL A 219 11.80 25.14 0.55
CA VAL A 219 10.81 25.48 1.57
C VAL A 219 10.92 26.94 1.99
N THR A 220 9.83 27.68 1.85
CA THR A 220 9.68 29.03 2.40
C THR A 220 8.78 28.99 3.63
N VAL A 221 9.30 29.40 4.78
CA VAL A 221 8.53 29.47 6.04
C VAL A 221 7.95 30.87 6.23
N ARG A 222 6.63 30.98 6.14
CA ARG A 222 5.87 32.20 6.48
C ARG A 222 5.12 32.06 7.80
N ALA A 223 5.04 30.85 8.34
CA ALA A 223 4.33 30.54 9.57
C ALA A 223 4.98 31.24 10.77
N MET A 224 4.14 31.74 11.69
CA MET A 224 4.57 32.49 12.89
C MET A 224 4.30 31.71 14.16
N THR A 225 5.15 31.92 15.16
CA THR A 225 4.97 31.37 16.50
C THR A 225 3.98 32.23 17.31
N ARG A 226 3.04 31.60 17.99
CA ARG A 226 2.03 32.26 18.85
C ARG A 226 2.12 31.71 20.27
N SER A 227 1.69 32.50 21.24
CA SER A 227 1.57 32.04 22.64
C SER A 227 0.58 30.88 22.76
N GLY A 228 0.89 29.91 23.64
CA GLY A 228 0.01 28.80 23.97
C GLY A 228 0.29 27.52 23.18
N ARG A 229 -0.72 26.63 23.08
CA ARG A 229 -0.61 25.30 22.44
C ARG A 229 -1.25 25.20 21.06
N ARG A 230 -2.12 26.17 20.70
CA ARG A 230 -2.91 26.08 19.46
C ARG A 230 -1.99 26.22 18.24
N THR A 231 -2.12 25.28 17.31
CA THR A 231 -1.36 25.24 16.06
C THR A 231 -2.33 25.11 14.88
N ARG A 232 -2.13 25.93 13.86
CA ARG A 232 -2.80 25.89 12.55
C ARG A 232 -1.74 26.16 11.51
N LEU A 233 -1.21 25.10 10.92
CA LEU A 233 -0.23 25.15 9.84
C LEU A 233 -0.84 24.59 8.58
N SER A 234 -0.45 25.15 7.45
CA SER A 234 -0.73 24.60 6.12
C SER A 234 0.54 24.56 5.29
N LEU A 235 0.65 23.57 4.43
CA LEU A 235 1.70 23.40 3.45
C LEU A 235 1.07 23.44 2.07
N SER A 236 1.54 24.31 1.21
CA SER A 236 1.15 24.41 -0.20
C SER A 236 2.37 24.35 -1.10
N GLN A 237 2.22 23.82 -2.30
CA GLN A 237 3.25 23.83 -3.34
C GLN A 237 2.75 24.69 -4.51
N GLY A 238 3.57 25.63 -4.94
CA GLY A 238 3.32 26.42 -6.14
C GLY A 238 3.61 25.63 -7.43
N ALA A 239 3.18 26.16 -8.56
CA ALA A 239 3.47 25.57 -9.87
C ALA A 239 4.99 25.52 -10.17
N ASP A 240 5.75 26.42 -9.54
CA ASP A 240 7.21 26.47 -9.56
C ASP A 240 7.87 25.42 -8.63
N GLY A 241 7.10 24.49 -8.08
CA GLY A 241 7.57 23.43 -7.18
C GLY A 241 7.97 23.91 -5.77
N ARG A 242 8.01 25.23 -5.50
CA ARG A 242 8.37 25.76 -4.18
C ARG A 242 7.27 25.48 -3.16
N LEU A 243 7.71 25.13 -1.95
CA LEU A 243 6.84 24.82 -0.82
C LEU A 243 6.72 26.04 0.09
N VAL A 244 5.49 26.37 0.48
CA VAL A 244 5.24 27.48 1.41
C VAL A 244 4.48 26.98 2.62
N VAL A 245 5.11 27.15 3.80
CA VAL A 245 4.48 26.86 5.10
C VAL A 245 3.86 28.13 5.64
N ASN A 246 2.52 28.14 5.75
CA ASN A 246 1.75 29.27 6.28
C ASN A 246 1.10 28.92 7.63
N GLY A 247 0.60 29.95 8.34
CA GLY A 247 -0.20 29.79 9.53
C GLY A 247 0.52 30.08 10.84
N THR A 248 0.16 29.38 11.88
CA THR A 248 0.72 29.62 13.23
C THR A 248 0.98 28.34 13.99
N ILE A 249 2.05 28.35 14.81
CA ILE A 249 2.40 27.26 15.72
C ILE A 249 2.53 27.79 17.15
N GLY A 250 1.92 27.10 18.11
CA GLY A 250 1.95 27.52 19.53
C GLY A 250 3.32 27.30 20.15
N THR A 251 3.78 28.22 21.02
CA THR A 251 5.07 28.14 21.76
C THR A 251 5.21 26.84 22.57
N ARG A 252 4.10 26.24 23.02
CA ARG A 252 4.06 24.98 23.78
C ARG A 252 3.70 23.78 22.90
N SER A 253 3.68 23.95 21.57
CA SER A 253 3.44 22.83 20.65
C SER A 253 4.70 22.00 20.51
N ARG A 254 4.53 20.69 20.39
CA ARG A 254 5.61 19.79 19.93
C ARG A 254 5.88 20.07 18.44
N GLN A 255 6.93 19.46 17.91
CA GLN A 255 7.19 19.42 16.48
C GLN A 255 5.95 18.93 15.73
N ARG A 256 5.68 19.51 14.57
CA ARG A 256 4.58 19.12 13.66
C ARG A 256 5.17 18.75 12.31
N THR A 257 4.75 17.64 11.78
CA THR A 257 5.05 17.23 10.41
C THR A 257 3.85 17.55 9.54
N LEU A 258 4.09 18.30 8.48
CA LEU A 258 3.13 18.60 7.43
C LEU A 258 3.42 17.70 6.25
N LEU A 259 2.36 17.22 5.60
CA LEU A 259 2.43 16.38 4.43
C LEU A 259 1.64 17.02 3.29
N ALA A 260 2.20 17.03 2.09
CA ALA A 260 1.52 17.49 0.87
C ALA A 260 1.89 16.60 -0.32
N THR A 261 1.02 16.54 -1.30
CA THR A 261 1.33 15.92 -2.60
C THR A 261 2.22 16.83 -3.43
N MET A 262 3.09 16.23 -4.24
CA MET A 262 3.89 16.98 -5.22
C MET A 262 2.99 17.45 -6.36
N VAL A 263 2.94 18.76 -6.58
CA VAL A 263 2.26 19.36 -7.74
C VAL A 263 3.12 19.26 -8.99
N ASN A 264 4.44 19.43 -8.83
CA ASN A 264 5.43 19.27 -9.89
C ASN A 264 6.55 18.33 -9.43
N PRO A 265 6.36 17.00 -9.58
CA PRO A 265 7.36 16.01 -9.16
C PRO A 265 8.72 16.20 -9.82
N LYS A 266 8.77 16.64 -11.10
CA LYS A 266 10.04 16.83 -11.80
C LYS A 266 10.93 17.87 -11.10
N GLN A 267 10.39 19.01 -10.71
CA GLN A 267 11.16 20.05 -10.02
C GLN A 267 11.63 19.59 -8.63
N VAL A 268 10.82 18.81 -7.94
CA VAL A 268 11.25 18.20 -6.66
C VAL A 268 12.37 17.19 -6.92
N LEU A 269 12.25 16.35 -7.95
CA LEU A 269 13.30 15.42 -8.35
C LEU A 269 14.61 16.13 -8.71
N ASP A 270 14.57 17.23 -9.45
CA ASP A 270 15.74 18.04 -9.78
C ASP A 270 16.49 18.52 -8.52
N ALA A 271 15.77 18.92 -7.48
CA ALA A 271 16.37 19.35 -6.21
C ALA A 271 16.96 18.19 -5.42
N VAL A 272 16.24 17.07 -5.37
CA VAL A 272 16.69 15.84 -4.66
C VAL A 272 17.90 15.24 -5.35
N TRP A 273 17.89 15.18 -6.69
CA TRP A 273 19.02 14.69 -7.47
C TRP A 273 20.25 15.57 -7.33
N ALA A 274 20.09 16.90 -7.37
CA ALA A 274 21.20 17.82 -7.10
C ALA A 274 21.83 17.60 -5.72
N GLN A 275 21.01 17.35 -4.71
CA GLN A 275 21.51 17.05 -3.36
C GLN A 275 22.23 15.69 -3.35
N ALA A 276 21.68 14.66 -4.00
CA ALA A 276 22.31 13.35 -4.09
C ALA A 276 23.68 13.42 -4.75
N LEU A 277 23.81 14.16 -5.86
CA LEU A 277 25.09 14.39 -6.54
C LEU A 277 26.09 15.17 -5.67
N ALA A 278 25.62 16.23 -5.00
CA ALA A 278 26.47 17.04 -4.14
C ALA A 278 27.00 16.25 -2.91
N ASP A 279 26.16 15.38 -2.34
CA ASP A 279 26.56 14.50 -1.23
C ASP A 279 27.70 13.54 -1.64
N GLU A 280 27.76 13.16 -2.91
CA GLU A 280 28.82 12.31 -3.49
C GLU A 280 29.97 13.12 -4.10
N GLY A 281 29.95 14.46 -3.97
CA GLY A 281 30.98 15.33 -4.52
C GLY A 281 31.00 15.40 -6.04
N ILE A 282 29.84 15.19 -6.69
CA ILE A 282 29.65 15.34 -8.12
C ILE A 282 29.06 16.73 -8.40
N THR A 283 29.73 17.53 -9.21
CA THR A 283 29.21 18.82 -9.67
C THR A 283 28.22 18.65 -10.81
N TRP A 284 27.13 19.42 -10.81
CA TRP A 284 26.12 19.39 -11.84
C TRP A 284 25.85 20.79 -12.41
N ASP A 285 26.37 21.03 -13.65
CA ASP A 285 26.08 22.22 -14.43
C ASP A 285 24.80 22.00 -15.26
N ARG A 286 23.66 22.41 -14.69
CA ARG A 286 22.31 22.21 -15.30
C ARG A 286 22.11 22.96 -16.61
N ASN A 287 22.84 24.08 -16.81
CA ASN A 287 22.73 24.95 -17.98
C ASN A 287 23.76 24.63 -19.04
N GLY A 288 24.65 23.71 -18.76
CA GLY A 288 25.65 23.23 -19.69
C GLY A 288 25.02 22.55 -20.91
N THR A 289 25.69 22.62 -22.03
CA THR A 289 25.23 21.93 -23.26
C THR A 289 25.68 20.47 -23.23
N ASN A 290 24.71 19.59 -23.43
CA ASN A 290 24.90 18.15 -23.58
C ASN A 290 24.93 17.83 -25.09
N ARG A 291 26.07 17.88 -25.71
CA ARG A 291 26.19 17.44 -27.13
C ARG A 291 26.31 15.93 -27.18
N ALA A 292 25.32 15.26 -27.79
CA ALA A 292 25.45 13.86 -28.15
C ALA A 292 26.62 13.70 -29.10
N MET A 293 27.53 12.79 -28.80
CA MET A 293 28.47 12.29 -29.80
C MET A 293 27.71 11.32 -30.71
N THR A 294 27.82 11.49 -32.00
CA THR A 294 26.94 10.88 -33.01
C THR A 294 27.18 9.39 -33.25
N SER A 295 28.05 8.72 -32.49
CA SER A 295 28.48 7.34 -32.76
C SER A 295 28.48 6.37 -31.59
N ASP A 296 28.16 6.82 -30.35
CA ASP A 296 28.26 5.95 -29.17
C ASP A 296 26.95 5.29 -28.86
N ALA A 297 26.95 3.98 -28.58
CA ALA A 297 25.80 3.27 -28.04
C ALA A 297 25.49 3.77 -26.63
N SER A 298 24.22 3.78 -26.27
CA SER A 298 23.81 4.07 -24.89
C SER A 298 24.30 2.99 -23.93
N ARG A 299 24.73 3.39 -22.72
CA ARG A 299 25.12 2.47 -21.67
C ARG A 299 24.53 2.88 -20.32
N VAL A 300 24.30 1.91 -19.46
CA VAL A 300 23.89 2.14 -18.09
C VAL A 300 25.11 2.63 -17.30
N LEU A 301 25.00 3.81 -16.70
CA LEU A 301 26.02 4.42 -15.85
C LEU A 301 25.82 4.09 -14.37
N ALA A 302 24.55 3.94 -13.95
CA ALA A 302 24.16 3.54 -12.62
C ALA A 302 22.76 2.91 -12.66
N GLU A 303 22.49 1.96 -11.77
CA GLU A 303 21.21 1.29 -11.66
C GLU A 303 20.89 0.95 -10.21
N VAL A 304 19.62 1.12 -9.82
CA VAL A 304 19.05 0.58 -8.60
C VAL A 304 17.77 -0.17 -8.91
N GLN A 305 17.42 -1.12 -8.06
CA GLN A 305 16.25 -1.96 -8.24
C GLN A 305 15.31 -1.85 -7.04
N SER A 306 14.01 -1.94 -7.30
CA SER A 306 12.99 -2.07 -6.26
C SER A 306 13.18 -3.35 -5.44
N ALA A 307 12.47 -3.48 -4.33
CA ALA A 307 12.20 -4.79 -3.74
C ALA A 307 11.50 -5.70 -4.76
N VAL A 308 11.50 -7.02 -4.52
CA VAL A 308 10.76 -7.99 -5.34
C VAL A 308 9.27 -7.65 -5.35
N PHE A 309 8.58 -8.02 -6.43
CA PHE A 309 7.16 -7.71 -6.64
C PHE A 309 6.31 -8.08 -5.42
N ASP A 310 6.47 -9.28 -4.85
CA ASP A 310 5.65 -9.74 -3.73
C ASP A 310 5.81 -8.87 -2.48
N SER A 311 7.03 -8.39 -2.20
CA SER A 311 7.28 -7.44 -1.11
C SER A 311 6.59 -6.10 -1.37
N VAL A 312 6.66 -5.58 -2.61
CA VAL A 312 5.98 -4.34 -3.00
C VAL A 312 4.46 -4.51 -2.91
N ALA A 313 3.92 -5.63 -3.42
CA ALA A 313 2.47 -5.93 -3.40
C ALA A 313 1.95 -6.07 -1.96
N SER A 314 2.70 -6.76 -1.09
CA SER A 314 2.37 -6.89 0.33
C SER A 314 2.32 -5.52 1.00
N GLU A 315 3.28 -4.65 0.74
CA GLU A 315 3.31 -3.30 1.31
C GLU A 315 2.17 -2.42 0.78
N VAL A 316 1.85 -2.51 -0.52
CA VAL A 316 0.69 -1.83 -1.12
C VAL A 316 -0.61 -2.25 -0.43
N ASN A 317 -0.77 -3.55 -0.15
CA ASN A 317 -1.94 -4.06 0.58
C ASN A 317 -1.93 -3.65 2.05
N ARG A 318 -0.78 -3.76 2.74
CA ARG A 318 -0.62 -3.45 4.17
C ARG A 318 -0.92 -1.99 4.48
N ARG A 319 -0.38 -1.06 3.69
CA ARG A 319 -0.59 0.39 3.86
C ARG A 319 -1.79 0.93 3.07
N SER A 320 -2.37 0.11 2.21
CA SER A 320 -3.44 0.53 1.31
C SER A 320 -3.04 1.66 0.35
N LEU A 321 -1.82 1.59 -0.21
CA LEU A 321 -1.25 2.63 -1.07
C LEU A 321 -1.97 2.71 -2.42
N ASN A 322 -2.70 3.81 -2.65
CA ASN A 322 -3.41 4.02 -3.92
C ASN A 322 -2.43 4.16 -5.10
N PRO A 323 -1.40 5.04 -5.05
CA PRO A 323 -0.46 5.14 -6.17
C PRO A 323 0.28 3.83 -6.42
N GLY A 324 0.62 3.07 -5.38
CA GLY A 324 1.27 1.77 -5.53
C GLY A 324 0.39 0.78 -6.30
N ALA A 325 -0.90 0.70 -6.00
CA ALA A 325 -1.81 -0.19 -6.72
C ALA A 325 -1.97 0.18 -8.20
N GLU A 326 -2.08 1.48 -8.51
CA GLU A 326 -2.11 1.94 -9.90
C GLU A 326 -0.81 1.60 -10.65
N LEU A 327 0.34 1.76 -9.99
CA LEU A 327 1.63 1.42 -10.59
C LEU A 327 1.80 -0.09 -10.81
N LEU A 328 1.30 -0.93 -9.90
CA LEU A 328 1.28 -2.38 -10.11
C LEU A 328 0.35 -2.76 -11.29
N LEU A 329 -0.81 -2.11 -11.39
CA LEU A 329 -1.70 -2.29 -12.54
C LEU A 329 -1.01 -1.87 -13.85
N GLN A 330 -0.36 -0.70 -13.86
CA GLN A 330 0.39 -0.23 -15.03
C GLN A 330 1.58 -1.14 -15.37
N TRP A 331 2.22 -1.72 -14.39
CA TRP A 331 3.31 -2.68 -14.59
C TRP A 331 2.83 -3.92 -15.35
N ALA A 332 1.66 -4.45 -14.96
CA ALA A 332 1.10 -5.66 -15.54
C ALA A 332 0.42 -5.44 -16.89
N ALA A 333 -0.23 -4.31 -17.08
CA ALA A 333 -1.18 -4.11 -18.17
C ALA A 333 -0.92 -2.88 -19.04
N GLY A 334 0.11 -2.09 -18.73
CA GLY A 334 0.35 -0.82 -19.40
C GLY A 334 -0.49 0.32 -18.81
N ARG A 335 -0.55 1.45 -19.49
CA ARG A 335 -1.25 2.66 -19.06
C ARG A 335 -2.59 2.81 -19.79
N GLY A 336 -3.52 3.52 -19.16
CA GLY A 336 -4.81 3.88 -19.75
C GLY A 336 -5.94 2.90 -19.43
N ASP A 337 -7.09 3.10 -20.06
CA ASP A 337 -8.34 2.39 -19.76
C ASP A 337 -8.28 0.88 -20.06
N SER A 338 -7.42 0.47 -20.99
CA SER A 338 -7.19 -0.94 -21.30
C SER A 338 -6.64 -1.73 -20.09
N ALA A 339 -5.93 -1.08 -19.18
CA ALA A 339 -5.36 -1.73 -18.01
C ALA A 339 -6.46 -2.18 -17.02
N SER A 340 -7.42 -1.30 -16.73
CA SER A 340 -8.56 -1.65 -15.86
C SER A 340 -9.51 -2.67 -16.52
N ALA A 341 -9.69 -2.61 -17.84
CA ALA A 341 -10.44 -3.60 -18.58
C ALA A 341 -9.79 -4.99 -18.49
N ARG A 342 -8.45 -5.08 -18.61
CA ARG A 342 -7.69 -6.33 -18.43
C ARG A 342 -7.79 -6.87 -17.00
N LEU A 343 -7.75 -6.00 -15.99
CA LEU A 343 -7.99 -6.38 -14.60
C LEU A 343 -9.41 -6.95 -14.43
N THR A 344 -10.43 -6.28 -14.95
CA THR A 344 -11.83 -6.76 -14.92
C THR A 344 -11.96 -8.12 -15.57
N ALA A 345 -11.40 -8.30 -16.77
CA ALA A 345 -11.45 -9.57 -17.51
C ALA A 345 -10.75 -10.71 -16.75
N HIS A 346 -9.58 -10.43 -16.13
CA HIS A 346 -8.88 -11.42 -15.31
C HIS A 346 -9.74 -11.86 -14.11
N VAL A 347 -10.30 -10.89 -13.37
CA VAL A 347 -11.13 -11.20 -12.20
C VAL A 347 -12.39 -11.96 -12.62
N ALA A 348 -13.02 -11.55 -13.72
CA ALA A 348 -14.19 -12.24 -14.31
C ALA A 348 -13.86 -13.70 -14.66
N SER A 349 -12.71 -13.94 -15.28
CA SER A 349 -12.24 -15.29 -15.62
C SER A 349 -12.02 -16.17 -14.40
N ILE A 350 -11.34 -15.65 -13.37
CA ILE A 350 -11.08 -16.40 -12.13
C ILE A 350 -12.39 -16.70 -11.38
N THR A 351 -13.27 -15.72 -11.29
CA THR A 351 -14.54 -15.87 -10.55
C THR A 351 -15.60 -16.66 -11.30
N GLY A 352 -15.54 -16.68 -12.62
CA GLY A 352 -16.61 -17.19 -13.49
C GLY A 352 -17.86 -16.31 -13.49
N MET A 353 -17.74 -15.02 -13.08
CA MET A 353 -18.89 -14.12 -12.87
C MET A 353 -18.65 -12.75 -13.55
N PRO A 354 -18.67 -12.67 -14.89
CA PRO A 354 -18.34 -11.42 -15.60
C PRO A 354 -19.28 -10.27 -15.25
N GLU A 355 -20.55 -10.50 -15.04
CA GLU A 355 -21.55 -9.47 -14.71
C GLU A 355 -21.43 -8.93 -13.27
N ALA A 356 -20.68 -9.65 -12.42
CA ALA A 356 -20.49 -9.27 -11.00
C ALA A 356 -19.29 -8.38 -10.77
N VAL A 357 -18.51 -8.05 -11.82
CA VAL A 357 -17.21 -7.37 -11.73
C VAL A 357 -17.13 -6.22 -12.73
N HIS A 358 -16.97 -5.02 -12.22
CA HIS A 358 -16.67 -3.82 -13.03
C HIS A 358 -15.62 -2.97 -12.30
N LEU A 359 -14.40 -2.93 -12.83
CA LEU A 359 -13.29 -2.22 -12.21
C LEU A 359 -12.73 -1.17 -13.18
N VAL A 360 -12.63 0.06 -12.70
CA VAL A 360 -12.16 1.21 -13.51
C VAL A 360 -10.79 1.73 -13.06
N ASP A 361 -10.30 1.28 -11.90
CA ASP A 361 -8.96 1.60 -11.40
C ASP A 361 -8.35 0.41 -10.63
N GLY A 362 -7.06 0.49 -10.34
CA GLY A 362 -6.34 -0.53 -9.57
C GLY A 362 -6.41 -0.33 -8.07
N SER A 363 -6.79 0.84 -7.60
CA SER A 363 -6.73 1.23 -6.19
C SER A 363 -8.06 1.10 -5.45
N GLY A 364 -9.17 1.12 -6.16
CA GLY A 364 -10.51 1.19 -5.60
C GLY A 364 -10.88 2.58 -5.09
N LEU A 365 -10.17 3.64 -5.52
CA LEU A 365 -10.47 5.01 -5.11
C LEU A 365 -11.65 5.59 -5.90
N SER A 366 -11.90 5.11 -7.11
CA SER A 366 -13.09 5.47 -7.88
C SER A 366 -14.35 4.87 -7.27
N TYR A 367 -15.40 5.68 -7.22
CA TYR A 367 -16.75 5.22 -6.82
C TYR A 367 -17.48 4.43 -7.91
N ASP A 368 -16.90 4.33 -9.12
CA ASP A 368 -17.52 3.62 -10.24
C ASP A 368 -17.19 2.12 -10.25
N ASN A 369 -16.21 1.68 -9.45
CA ASN A 369 -15.95 0.27 -9.24
C ASN A 369 -17.18 -0.45 -8.65
N ARG A 370 -17.47 -1.65 -9.16
CA ARG A 370 -18.54 -2.52 -8.62
C ARG A 370 -18.05 -3.95 -8.52
N MET A 371 -18.40 -4.59 -7.41
CA MET A 371 -18.16 -6.01 -7.20
C MET A 371 -19.17 -6.58 -6.19
N THR A 372 -19.55 -7.85 -6.37
CA THR A 372 -20.46 -8.54 -5.46
C THR A 372 -19.68 -9.28 -4.37
N PRO A 373 -20.27 -9.51 -3.17
CA PRO A 373 -19.70 -10.40 -2.16
C PRO A 373 -19.37 -11.80 -2.72
N HIS A 374 -20.22 -12.34 -3.57
CA HIS A 374 -20.04 -13.66 -4.21
C HIS A 374 -18.79 -13.72 -5.08
N ALA A 375 -18.59 -12.71 -5.93
CA ALA A 375 -17.41 -12.65 -6.77
C ALA A 375 -16.12 -12.56 -5.93
N PHE A 376 -16.13 -11.84 -4.79
CA PHE A 376 -14.99 -11.86 -3.87
C PHE A 376 -14.74 -13.24 -3.28
N ILE A 377 -15.76 -13.96 -2.82
CA ILE A 377 -15.60 -15.32 -2.30
C ILE A 377 -15.01 -16.25 -3.39
N ASN A 378 -15.55 -16.20 -4.61
CA ASN A 378 -15.04 -17.01 -5.72
C ASN A 378 -13.58 -16.68 -6.04
N TYR A 379 -13.20 -15.40 -6.01
CA TYR A 379 -11.80 -15.02 -6.23
C TYR A 379 -10.88 -15.56 -5.11
N LEU A 380 -11.28 -15.40 -3.85
CA LEU A 380 -10.51 -15.92 -2.71
C LEU A 380 -10.36 -17.43 -2.73
N ALA A 381 -11.41 -18.16 -3.18
CA ALA A 381 -11.36 -19.62 -3.26
C ALA A 381 -10.50 -20.12 -4.41
N ARG A 382 -10.58 -19.48 -5.58
CA ARG A 382 -10.02 -20.02 -6.83
C ARG A 382 -8.65 -19.50 -7.17
N TYR A 383 -8.38 -18.21 -6.89
CA TYR A 383 -7.10 -17.60 -7.26
C TYR A 383 -5.90 -18.31 -6.60
N PRO A 384 -5.90 -18.67 -5.30
CA PRO A 384 -4.79 -19.40 -4.66
C PRO A 384 -4.49 -20.78 -5.28
N LEU A 385 -5.43 -21.37 -6.03
CA LEU A 385 -5.24 -22.64 -6.72
C LEU A 385 -4.51 -22.48 -8.06
N THR A 386 -4.36 -21.26 -8.56
CA THR A 386 -3.55 -21.00 -9.75
C THR A 386 -2.05 -21.00 -9.41
N PRO A 387 -1.16 -21.30 -10.38
CA PRO A 387 0.28 -21.25 -10.13
C PRO A 387 0.75 -19.91 -9.56
N ALA A 388 0.23 -18.79 -10.08
CA ALA A 388 0.55 -17.44 -9.62
C ALA A 388 -0.10 -17.09 -8.27
N GLY A 389 -1.19 -17.75 -7.90
CA GLY A 389 -1.96 -17.45 -6.69
C GLY A 389 -1.53 -18.21 -5.44
N ARG A 390 -0.62 -19.19 -5.55
CA ARG A 390 -0.30 -20.13 -4.45
C ARG A 390 0.03 -19.45 -3.11
N ALA A 391 0.78 -18.37 -3.09
CA ALA A 391 1.14 -17.62 -1.88
C ALA A 391 0.28 -16.36 -1.66
N PHE A 392 -0.80 -16.19 -2.40
CA PHE A 392 -1.60 -14.98 -2.40
C PHE A 392 -2.10 -14.53 -1.03
N PRO A 393 -2.56 -15.40 -0.11
CA PRO A 393 -2.97 -14.96 1.22
C PRO A 393 -1.88 -14.18 1.97
N MET A 394 -0.59 -14.48 1.70
CA MET A 394 0.55 -13.81 2.34
C MET A 394 0.76 -12.37 1.85
N LEU A 395 0.24 -12.01 0.68
CA LEU A 395 0.26 -10.62 0.19
C LEU A 395 -0.72 -9.71 0.94
N LEU A 396 -1.63 -10.28 1.74
CA LEU A 396 -2.60 -9.52 2.51
C LEU A 396 -2.09 -9.25 3.93
N PRO A 397 -2.40 -8.07 4.50
CA PRO A 397 -2.00 -7.76 5.87
C PRO A 397 -2.56 -8.75 6.87
N ALA A 398 -1.73 -9.16 7.83
CA ALA A 398 -2.16 -9.93 8.99
C ALA A 398 -2.88 -9.04 10.02
N ASN A 399 -3.76 -9.64 10.83
CA ASN A 399 -4.32 -8.93 11.97
C ASN A 399 -3.22 -8.41 12.90
N GLY A 400 -3.42 -7.22 13.45
CA GLY A 400 -2.41 -6.49 14.22
C GLY A 400 -1.44 -5.65 13.38
N SER A 401 -1.46 -5.76 12.04
CA SER A 401 -0.58 -5.00 11.15
C SER A 401 -1.32 -4.09 10.17
N GLY A 402 -0.66 -3.05 9.70
CA GLY A 402 -1.17 -2.14 8.66
C GLY A 402 -2.60 -1.69 8.94
N THR A 403 -3.49 -1.81 7.96
CA THR A 403 -4.91 -1.43 8.11
C THR A 403 -5.71 -2.36 9.02
N LEU A 404 -5.14 -3.50 9.45
CA LEU A 404 -5.72 -4.42 10.42
C LEU A 404 -5.17 -4.23 11.84
N HIS A 405 -4.41 -3.15 12.13
CA HIS A 405 -3.77 -2.94 13.44
C HIS A 405 -4.78 -2.96 14.62
N LYS A 406 -6.01 -2.48 14.42
CA LYS A 406 -7.08 -2.51 15.45
C LYS A 406 -7.73 -3.88 15.65
N LEU A 407 -7.38 -4.87 14.83
CA LEU A 407 -7.84 -6.26 14.95
C LEU A 407 -6.81 -7.14 15.67
N SER A 408 -5.96 -6.58 16.52
CA SER A 408 -4.94 -7.32 17.27
C SER A 408 -5.50 -8.02 18.50
N SER A 409 -6.48 -7.42 19.18
CA SER A 409 -7.07 -7.98 20.40
C SER A 409 -8.25 -8.91 20.11
N GLY A 410 -8.37 -9.98 20.90
CA GLY A 410 -9.47 -10.95 20.79
C GLY A 410 -9.28 -12.00 19.70
N LEU A 411 -8.05 -12.19 19.23
CA LEU A 411 -7.62 -13.29 18.35
C LEU A 411 -6.40 -13.97 18.99
N PRO A 412 -6.22 -15.29 18.82
CA PRO A 412 -5.13 -16.06 19.45
C PRO A 412 -3.72 -15.65 19.02
N GLY A 413 -3.55 -15.07 17.84
CA GLY A 413 -2.24 -14.66 17.33
C GLY A 413 -2.31 -13.82 16.05
N ALA A 414 -1.17 -13.28 15.64
CA ALA A 414 -1.03 -12.60 14.35
C ALA A 414 -1.12 -13.63 13.20
N GLY A 415 -1.75 -13.25 12.09
CA GLY A 415 -1.91 -14.14 10.92
C GLY A 415 -3.09 -15.11 10.98
N VAL A 416 -3.90 -15.07 12.04
CA VAL A 416 -5.21 -15.73 12.10
C VAL A 416 -6.17 -15.12 11.06
N VAL A 417 -6.06 -13.82 10.83
CA VAL A 417 -6.79 -13.12 9.78
C VAL A 417 -5.77 -12.52 8.80
N ARG A 418 -6.01 -12.74 7.51
CA ARG A 418 -5.32 -12.06 6.42
C ARG A 418 -6.35 -11.45 5.49
N ALA A 419 -6.49 -10.14 5.51
CA ALA A 419 -7.58 -9.48 4.82
C ALA A 419 -7.22 -8.07 4.34
N LYS A 420 -7.92 -7.62 3.31
CA LYS A 420 -7.83 -6.24 2.81
C LYS A 420 -9.05 -5.44 3.25
N THR A 421 -8.80 -4.26 3.81
CA THR A 421 -9.86 -3.29 4.12
C THR A 421 -10.13 -2.37 2.94
N GLY A 422 -11.39 -1.93 2.81
CA GLY A 422 -11.81 -0.85 1.92
C GLY A 422 -12.56 0.22 2.71
N THR A 423 -12.24 1.51 2.49
CA THR A 423 -12.92 2.62 3.16
C THR A 423 -13.03 3.81 2.22
N LEU A 424 -14.23 4.35 2.07
CA LEU A 424 -14.52 5.64 1.48
C LEU A 424 -15.52 6.38 2.39
N ALA A 425 -15.98 7.58 2.00
CA ALA A 425 -16.82 8.40 2.87
C ALA A 425 -18.07 7.68 3.42
N GLN A 426 -18.66 6.79 2.61
CA GLN A 426 -19.85 6.02 3.00
C GLN A 426 -19.65 4.50 2.82
N VAL A 427 -18.42 4.03 2.75
CA VAL A 427 -18.09 2.63 2.47
C VAL A 427 -17.18 2.07 3.55
N SER A 428 -17.49 0.86 4.01
CA SER A 428 -16.62 0.05 4.88
C SER A 428 -16.65 -1.39 4.40
N ASN A 429 -15.51 -1.94 4.02
CA ASN A 429 -15.42 -3.31 3.54
C ASN A 429 -14.21 -4.03 4.17
N VAL A 430 -14.35 -5.34 4.37
CA VAL A 430 -13.23 -6.24 4.70
C VAL A 430 -13.41 -7.53 3.92
N VAL A 431 -12.38 -7.91 3.17
CA VAL A 431 -12.39 -9.13 2.34
C VAL A 431 -11.10 -9.89 2.57
N GLY A 432 -11.18 -11.19 2.83
CA GLY A 432 -10.00 -12.02 3.06
C GLY A 432 -10.29 -13.36 3.72
N TYR A 433 -9.28 -13.85 4.41
CA TYR A 433 -9.20 -15.18 4.97
C TYR A 433 -9.20 -15.14 6.50
N LEU A 434 -9.79 -16.16 7.13
CA LEU A 434 -9.75 -16.39 8.57
C LEU A 434 -9.42 -17.86 8.82
N GLY A 435 -8.27 -18.12 9.48
CA GLY A 435 -7.82 -19.45 9.81
C GLY A 435 -8.56 -20.04 11.01
N ARG A 436 -8.96 -21.29 10.92
CA ARG A 436 -9.61 -22.06 11.96
C ARG A 436 -9.01 -23.46 12.07
N PRO A 437 -9.18 -24.17 13.20
CA PRO A 437 -8.68 -25.54 13.37
C PRO A 437 -9.15 -26.50 12.26
N ASN A 438 -10.34 -26.28 11.72
CA ASN A 438 -10.97 -27.14 10.72
C ASN A 438 -10.89 -26.59 9.30
N GLY A 439 -9.94 -25.69 8.99
CA GLY A 439 -9.74 -25.08 7.67
C GLY A 439 -9.79 -23.55 7.68
N VAL A 440 -9.95 -22.97 6.52
CA VAL A 440 -9.96 -21.51 6.33
C VAL A 440 -11.38 -21.05 5.94
N LEU A 441 -11.87 -20.02 6.62
CA LEU A 441 -13.08 -19.31 6.17
C LEU A 441 -12.69 -18.18 5.21
N LEU A 442 -13.49 -18.02 4.17
CA LEU A 442 -13.47 -16.90 3.24
C LEU A 442 -14.54 -15.90 3.68
N VAL A 443 -14.17 -14.64 3.80
CA VAL A 443 -15.07 -13.61 4.34
C VAL A 443 -15.08 -12.40 3.42
N ALA A 444 -16.27 -11.97 3.00
CA ALA A 444 -16.51 -10.73 2.29
C ALA A 444 -17.60 -9.94 3.02
N LEU A 445 -17.21 -8.84 3.67
CA LEU A 445 -18.10 -7.91 4.35
C LEU A 445 -18.05 -6.59 3.60
N MET A 446 -19.20 -6.15 3.10
CA MET A 446 -19.34 -4.91 2.34
C MET A 446 -20.48 -4.07 2.92
N TYR A 447 -20.20 -2.80 3.14
CA TYR A 447 -21.17 -1.85 3.69
C TYR A 447 -21.19 -0.55 2.92
N GLU A 448 -22.37 -0.07 2.61
CA GLU A 448 -22.65 1.27 2.09
C GLU A 448 -23.66 1.97 2.98
N GLY A 449 -23.30 3.13 3.53
CA GLY A 449 -24.20 3.89 4.41
C GLY A 449 -23.48 5.00 5.19
N PRO A 450 -24.23 5.77 6.00
CA PRO A 450 -23.75 6.99 6.65
C PRO A 450 -22.79 6.76 7.82
N ARG A 451 -22.59 5.50 8.27
CA ARG A 451 -21.80 5.16 9.46
C ARG A 451 -20.69 4.14 9.19
N PRO A 452 -19.73 4.42 8.27
CA PRO A 452 -18.71 3.44 7.89
C PRO A 452 -17.81 3.03 9.06
N TRP A 453 -17.53 3.92 10.02
CA TRP A 453 -16.75 3.59 11.21
C TRP A 453 -17.48 2.64 12.17
N ALA A 454 -18.80 2.79 12.32
CA ALA A 454 -19.59 1.85 13.10
C ALA A 454 -19.70 0.49 12.39
N ALA A 455 -19.81 0.49 11.07
CA ALA A 455 -19.75 -0.74 10.27
C ALA A 455 -18.39 -1.44 10.46
N ARG A 456 -17.28 -0.71 10.44
CA ARG A 456 -15.94 -1.25 10.72
C ARG A 456 -15.85 -1.93 12.09
N GLN A 457 -16.47 -1.37 13.10
CA GLN A 457 -16.53 -1.99 14.45
C GLN A 457 -17.35 -3.29 14.45
N ALA A 458 -18.47 -3.33 13.70
CA ALA A 458 -19.26 -4.55 13.54
C ALA A 458 -18.46 -5.64 12.81
N GLU A 459 -17.74 -5.27 11.73
CA GLU A 459 -16.85 -6.17 10.97
C GLU A 459 -15.77 -6.77 11.90
N TRP A 460 -15.09 -5.94 12.70
CA TRP A 460 -14.08 -6.43 13.67
C TRP A 460 -14.67 -7.37 14.70
N ARG A 461 -15.91 -7.11 15.13
CA ARG A 461 -16.61 -7.98 16.08
C ARG A 461 -16.87 -9.36 15.48
N LEU A 462 -17.31 -9.43 14.21
CA LEU A 462 -17.51 -10.72 13.54
C LEU A 462 -16.19 -11.51 13.44
N PHE A 463 -15.10 -10.86 13.01
CA PHE A 463 -13.79 -11.53 12.93
C PHE A 463 -13.34 -12.07 14.29
N ARG A 464 -13.62 -11.37 15.42
CA ARG A 464 -13.31 -11.86 16.77
C ARG A 464 -14.19 -13.04 17.18
N ILE A 465 -15.46 -13.02 16.83
CA ILE A 465 -16.38 -14.13 17.08
C ILE A 465 -15.92 -15.37 16.31
N LEU A 466 -15.74 -15.26 15.01
CA LEU A 466 -15.37 -16.38 14.16
C LEU A 466 -13.94 -16.86 14.39
N GLY A 467 -13.04 -16.02 14.85
CA GLY A 467 -11.62 -16.30 15.05
C GLY A 467 -11.20 -16.49 16.50
N ALA A 468 -12.14 -16.67 17.45
CA ALA A 468 -11.81 -16.80 18.88
C ALA A 468 -10.89 -17.99 19.17
N ASP A 469 -11.05 -19.10 18.46
CA ASP A 469 -10.22 -20.30 18.45
C ASP A 469 -9.36 -20.43 17.17
N GLY A 470 -9.10 -19.30 16.51
CA GLY A 470 -8.44 -19.25 15.21
C GLY A 470 -7.00 -19.76 15.25
N VAL A 471 -6.53 -20.27 14.11
CA VAL A 471 -5.16 -20.70 13.90
C VAL A 471 -4.50 -19.88 12.80
N LEU A 472 -3.19 -19.86 12.77
CA LEU A 472 -2.43 -19.23 11.68
C LEU A 472 -2.84 -19.83 10.33
N ILE A 473 -3.04 -18.98 9.34
CA ILE A 473 -3.26 -19.42 7.98
C ILE A 473 -1.94 -20.01 7.48
N PRO A 474 -1.92 -21.27 7.04
CA PRO A 474 -0.70 -21.92 6.55
C PRO A 474 -0.12 -21.15 5.36
N SER A 475 1.20 -21.02 5.35
CA SER A 475 1.95 -20.50 4.21
C SER A 475 2.67 -21.68 3.52
N ASP A 476 1.98 -22.39 2.65
CA ASP A 476 2.52 -23.63 2.07
C ASP A 476 3.75 -23.48 1.18
N SER A 477 4.28 -22.31 0.96
CA SER A 477 5.47 -22.18 0.10
C SER A 477 6.06 -20.77 -0.02
N PHE A 478 5.77 -19.84 0.86
CA PHE A 478 6.31 -18.49 0.71
C PHE A 478 7.11 -18.09 1.94
N ILE A 479 8.43 -18.29 1.84
CA ILE A 479 9.38 -17.64 2.76
C ILE A 479 9.52 -16.20 2.25
N MET A 480 8.72 -15.29 2.78
CA MET A 480 9.10 -13.87 2.76
C MET A 480 10.26 -13.75 3.74
N ASP A 481 11.40 -13.37 3.24
CA ASP A 481 12.52 -12.98 4.09
C ASP A 481 12.11 -11.72 4.86
N ASP A 482 11.49 -11.90 6.03
CA ASP A 482 11.11 -10.82 6.95
C ASP A 482 12.33 -10.03 7.46
N ALA A 483 13.55 -10.53 7.19
CA ALA A 483 14.80 -9.89 7.57
C ALA A 483 15.03 -8.50 6.93
N HIS A 484 14.31 -8.15 5.88
CA HIS A 484 14.37 -6.83 5.25
C HIS A 484 13.20 -5.90 5.61
N LEU A 485 12.23 -6.35 6.40
CA LEU A 485 11.09 -5.55 6.86
C LEU A 485 11.17 -5.17 8.36
N GLY A 486 12.16 -5.68 9.07
CA GLY A 486 12.37 -5.44 10.50
C GLY A 486 13.20 -4.20 10.80
N GLY A 487 12.72 -3.03 10.43
CA GLY A 487 13.19 -1.75 10.97
C GLY A 487 12.10 -1.17 11.88
N ASP A 488 12.41 -1.00 13.14
CA ASP A 488 11.59 -0.46 14.21
C ASP A 488 10.46 0.48 13.75
N SER A 489 9.23 0.01 13.83
CA SER A 489 8.03 0.81 13.55
C SER A 489 7.58 1.69 14.74
N ASP A 490 8.31 1.68 15.85
CA ASP A 490 7.87 2.29 17.11
C ASP A 490 8.32 3.72 17.35
N SER A 491 9.05 4.36 16.42
CA SER A 491 9.54 5.75 16.64
C SER A 491 8.86 6.82 15.76
N LEU A 492 7.87 6.48 14.95
CA LEU A 492 7.09 7.48 14.22
C LEU A 492 6.01 8.05 15.14
N GLY A 493 6.35 9.16 15.77
CA GLY A 493 5.37 10.01 16.46
C GLY A 493 4.14 10.21 15.58
N THR A 494 2.99 10.10 16.20
CA THR A 494 1.63 10.28 15.66
C THR A 494 1.59 11.18 14.43
N VAL A 495 1.41 10.59 13.26
CA VAL A 495 0.96 11.31 12.06
C VAL A 495 -0.37 11.94 12.44
N VAL A 496 -0.42 13.27 12.47
CA VAL A 496 -1.67 13.98 12.67
C VAL A 496 -2.56 13.66 11.49
N GLU A 497 -3.63 12.90 11.72
CA GLU A 497 -4.73 12.74 10.76
C GLU A 497 -5.13 14.13 10.26
N ASP A 498 -5.28 14.27 8.95
CA ASP A 498 -5.81 15.47 8.30
C ASP A 498 -7.26 15.69 8.80
N THR A 499 -7.40 16.51 9.85
CA THR A 499 -8.70 16.86 10.43
C THR A 499 -9.34 18.01 9.68
N THR A 500 -9.29 18.03 8.37
CA THR A 500 -10.19 18.85 7.57
C THR A 500 -11.36 17.98 7.12
N GLY A 501 -12.27 17.70 8.05
CA GLY A 501 -13.64 17.32 7.75
C GLY A 501 -14.41 18.52 7.15
N PRO A 502 -15.59 18.29 6.52
CA PRO A 502 -16.34 19.29 5.79
C PRO A 502 -16.70 20.50 6.60
#